data_168b7dfb6c5feb8323b6ae921b898a7d
#
_entry.id   168b7dfb6c5feb8323b6ae921b898a7d
#
_cell.length_a   1.000
_cell.length_b   1.000
_cell.length_c   1.000
_cell.angle_alpha   90.00
_cell.angle_beta   90.00
_cell.angle_gamma   90.00
#
_symmetry.space_group_name_H-M   'P 1'
#
loop_
_entity.id
_entity.type
_entity.pdbx_description
1 polymer ?
#
loop_
_entity_poly.entity_id
_entity_poly.type
_entity_poly.pdbx_seq_one_letter_code
_entity_poly.pdbx_strand_id
1 'polypeptide(L)'
;MALAADHNPAMTDPLFSPLALGSLALPNRIVMAPMGQGKAPGGLPHPDYPAYFRRRAEGGTGLIISGATAVGQDNAAFDENEPRFHGAALATWQKAAEAVHGAGGRMMPQLAHAGLQGIAQVPPPWRGIGPSGIWLAGAEVGRPPAPERIEGPPMTLAEIDAVIAAFAEAAAAARRIGFDGIEIHGAHGFLIDQFLWHRTNRRDDAYGADRVRFAAEIVAACRKAVGPDFPIALRFSQFKMTDYAAKLAESPADLEALVVPLADAGVDMFDCSLRRFWRPEFAGSGLNLAGWIKHITGRATIAGGGIGLAATALEYGQGDVYGRVAEPSDHYLDDVRGRIDRGEFDLVALGRSLLGDPAWPAKVRAGDHESLQPYRPELLAGLN
;
A
#
# COMPACT_ATOMS: atom_id res chain seq x y z
N MET A 1 41.15 -4.22 -24.88
CA MET A 1 41.06 -2.88 -24.29
C MET A 1 39.54 -2.62 -24.06
N ALA A 2 39.09 -2.85 -22.87
CA ALA A 2 37.71 -2.53 -22.47
C ALA A 2 37.69 -1.05 -22.12
N LEU A 3 36.81 -0.29 -22.75
CA LEU A 3 36.54 1.10 -22.41
C LEU A 3 35.85 1.12 -21.04
N ALA A 4 36.56 1.63 -20.04
CA ALA A 4 35.98 2.00 -18.78
C ALA A 4 34.89 3.07 -19.03
N ALA A 5 33.67 2.82 -18.65
CA ALA A 5 32.63 3.82 -18.69
C ALA A 5 33.00 4.91 -17.67
N ASP A 6 33.27 6.12 -18.17
CA ASP A 6 33.48 7.31 -17.36
C ASP A 6 32.25 7.54 -16.48
N HIS A 7 32.37 7.22 -15.22
CA HIS A 7 31.42 7.64 -14.19
C HIS A 7 31.55 9.16 -14.03
N ASN A 8 30.60 9.88 -14.62
CA ASN A 8 30.45 11.32 -14.39
C ASN A 8 29.93 11.56 -12.96
N PRO A 9 30.70 12.15 -12.02
CA PRO A 9 30.29 12.28 -10.62
C PRO A 9 29.24 13.37 -10.34
N ALA A 10 28.56 13.90 -11.36
CA ALA A 10 27.63 15.03 -11.23
C ALA A 10 26.14 14.68 -11.34
N MET A 11 25.76 13.44 -11.61
CA MET A 11 24.35 13.03 -11.56
C MET A 11 24.04 12.42 -10.19
N THR A 12 23.29 13.17 -9.39
CA THR A 12 22.76 12.64 -8.12
C THR A 12 21.83 11.48 -8.40
N ASP A 13 22.06 10.32 -7.77
CA ASP A 13 21.20 9.14 -7.92
C ASP A 13 19.73 9.54 -7.65
N PRO A 14 18.81 9.38 -8.63
CA PRO A 14 17.43 9.82 -8.50
C PRO A 14 16.68 9.19 -7.33
N LEU A 15 17.07 7.98 -6.90
CA LEU A 15 16.52 7.33 -5.70
C LEU A 15 16.73 8.15 -4.43
N PHE A 16 17.81 8.92 -4.37
CA PHE A 16 18.20 9.72 -3.20
C PHE A 16 17.96 11.22 -3.38
N SER A 17 17.23 11.60 -4.43
CA SER A 17 16.78 12.97 -4.61
C SER A 17 15.55 13.27 -3.73
N PRO A 18 15.44 14.48 -3.15
CA PRO A 18 14.28 14.83 -2.33
C PRO A 18 12.98 14.94 -3.15
N LEU A 19 11.84 14.84 -2.47
CA LEU A 19 10.51 15.10 -3.03
C LEU A 19 9.69 15.92 -2.03
N ALA A 20 8.99 16.94 -2.53
CA ALA A 20 8.00 17.68 -1.76
C ALA A 20 6.60 17.46 -2.33
N LEU A 21 5.62 17.20 -1.45
CA LEU A 21 4.22 16.99 -1.80
C LEU A 21 3.32 17.57 -0.70
N GLY A 22 2.72 18.74 -0.95
CA GLY A 22 2.01 19.48 0.08
C GLY A 22 2.92 19.79 1.27
N SER A 23 2.51 19.40 2.47
CA SER A 23 3.31 19.53 3.70
C SER A 23 4.38 18.43 3.85
N LEU A 24 4.35 17.39 3.02
CA LEU A 24 5.28 16.27 3.09
C LEU A 24 6.59 16.60 2.38
N ALA A 25 7.69 16.63 3.11
CA ALA A 25 9.05 16.77 2.58
C ALA A 25 9.81 15.46 2.81
N LEU A 26 10.11 14.74 1.73
CA LEU A 26 10.83 13.47 1.77
C LEU A 26 12.32 13.69 1.45
N PRO A 27 13.25 13.07 2.20
CA PRO A 27 14.68 13.19 1.95
C PRO A 27 15.16 12.38 0.73
N ASN A 28 14.36 11.42 0.28
CA ASN A 28 14.64 10.55 -0.86
C ASN A 28 13.36 9.93 -1.41
N ARG A 29 13.49 9.08 -2.43
CA ARG A 29 12.37 8.45 -3.16
C ARG A 29 12.00 7.07 -2.63
N ILE A 30 12.54 6.62 -1.50
CA ILE A 30 12.38 5.25 -0.99
C ILE A 30 11.30 5.22 0.08
N VAL A 31 10.31 4.34 -0.16
CA VAL A 31 9.16 4.12 0.72
C VAL A 31 9.20 2.69 1.28
N MET A 32 8.96 2.53 2.58
CA MET A 32 8.61 1.23 3.13
C MET A 32 7.16 0.90 2.75
N ALA A 33 6.97 -0.14 1.95
CA ALA A 33 5.64 -0.62 1.57
C ALA A 33 4.82 -1.02 2.81
N PRO A 34 3.51 -0.80 2.83
CA PRO A 34 2.66 -1.28 3.92
C PRO A 34 2.64 -2.80 3.97
N MET A 35 3.10 -3.35 5.09
CA MET A 35 3.17 -4.78 5.35
C MET A 35 2.59 -5.08 6.73
N GLY A 36 1.55 -5.92 6.78
CA GLY A 36 0.99 -6.41 8.04
C GLY A 36 2.01 -7.28 8.76
N GLN A 37 2.21 -7.04 10.05
CA GLN A 37 3.12 -7.80 10.89
C GLN A 37 2.39 -8.85 11.75
N GLY A 38 1.06 -8.75 11.88
CA GLY A 38 0.27 -9.65 12.74
C GLY A 38 0.70 -9.61 14.22
N LYS A 39 1.14 -8.45 14.70
CA LYS A 39 1.70 -8.25 16.05
C LYS A 39 0.88 -7.25 16.87
N ALA A 40 -0.44 -7.39 16.84
CA ALA A 40 -1.35 -6.52 17.59
C ALA A 40 -2.47 -7.33 18.24
N PRO A 41 -2.17 -8.20 19.23
CA PRO A 41 -3.20 -9.01 19.88
C PRO A 41 -4.31 -8.14 20.43
N GLY A 42 -5.57 -8.47 20.08
CA GLY A 42 -6.73 -7.67 20.41
C GLY A 42 -6.76 -6.28 19.76
N GLY A 43 -5.99 -6.07 18.70
CA GLY A 43 -5.91 -4.82 17.96
C GLY A 43 -4.97 -3.77 18.56
N LEU A 44 -4.28 -4.07 19.66
CA LEU A 44 -3.32 -3.15 20.27
C LEU A 44 -1.93 -3.37 19.64
N PRO A 45 -1.35 -2.35 18.98
CA PRO A 45 -0.03 -2.45 18.37
C PRO A 45 1.04 -2.85 19.39
N HIS A 46 1.94 -3.76 19.00
CA HIS A 46 3.01 -4.21 19.88
C HIS A 46 3.88 -3.02 20.35
N PRO A 47 4.33 -3.01 21.61
CA PRO A 47 5.16 -1.92 22.15
C PRO A 47 6.46 -1.66 21.38
N ASP A 48 6.96 -2.64 20.62
CA ASP A 48 8.19 -2.53 19.83
C ASP A 48 7.98 -1.92 18.43
N TYR A 49 6.75 -1.59 18.01
CA TYR A 49 6.52 -0.92 16.73
C TYR A 49 7.33 0.37 16.58
N PRO A 50 7.46 1.25 17.60
CA PRO A 50 8.32 2.43 17.48
C PRO A 50 9.77 2.10 17.12
N ALA A 51 10.37 1.10 17.77
CA ALA A 51 11.73 0.66 17.50
C ALA A 51 11.87 0.01 16.13
N TYR A 52 10.87 -0.79 15.72
CA TYR A 52 10.81 -1.45 14.43
C TYR A 52 10.83 -0.44 13.26
N PHE A 53 9.99 0.58 13.30
CA PHE A 53 9.94 1.61 12.25
C PHE A 53 11.16 2.54 12.30
N ARG A 54 11.62 2.91 13.51
CA ARG A 54 12.81 3.74 13.68
C ARG A 54 14.03 3.15 13.00
N ARG A 55 14.29 1.82 13.14
CA ARG A 55 15.46 1.19 12.50
C ARG A 55 15.47 1.36 10.98
N ARG A 56 14.31 1.39 10.32
CA ARG A 56 14.20 1.60 8.88
C ARG A 56 14.42 3.05 8.48
N ALA A 57 13.97 3.98 9.30
CA ALA A 57 14.27 5.39 9.11
C ALA A 57 15.77 5.68 9.32
N GLU A 58 16.40 5.13 10.38
CA GLU A 58 17.84 5.17 10.61
C GLU A 58 18.63 4.56 9.44
N GLY A 59 18.10 3.52 8.82
CA GLY A 59 18.64 2.89 7.62
C GLY A 59 18.44 3.69 6.33
N GLY A 60 17.81 4.87 6.38
CA GLY A 60 17.70 5.80 5.27
C GLY A 60 16.37 5.72 4.50
N THR A 61 15.35 5.02 4.99
CA THR A 61 14.01 5.03 4.38
C THR A 61 13.36 6.41 4.56
N GLY A 62 12.98 7.06 3.45
CA GLY A 62 12.42 8.41 3.47
C GLY A 62 10.99 8.50 3.97
N LEU A 63 10.13 7.55 3.55
CA LEU A 63 8.74 7.43 3.98
C LEU A 63 8.45 6.01 4.47
N ILE A 64 7.79 5.88 5.59
CA ILE A 64 7.30 4.60 6.12
C ILE A 64 5.78 4.61 6.10
N ILE A 65 5.17 3.66 5.37
CA ILE A 65 3.75 3.40 5.43
C ILE A 65 3.55 2.17 6.31
N SER A 66 2.75 2.29 7.38
CA SER A 66 2.48 1.16 8.26
C SER A 66 1.77 0.04 7.49
N GLY A 67 1.79 -1.18 8.00
CA GLY A 67 0.83 -2.20 7.56
C GLY A 67 -0.60 -1.75 7.79
N ALA A 68 -1.57 -2.44 7.21
CA ALA A 68 -2.98 -2.14 7.37
C ALA A 68 -3.35 -1.97 8.85
N THR A 69 -4.13 -0.92 9.13
CA THR A 69 -4.65 -0.60 10.46
C THR A 69 -6.16 -0.40 10.38
N ALA A 70 -6.90 -1.16 11.17
CA ALA A 70 -8.36 -1.15 11.13
C ALA A 70 -8.92 0.19 11.64
N VAL A 71 -9.80 0.82 10.84
CA VAL A 71 -10.57 2.01 11.26
C VAL A 71 -11.56 1.67 12.38
N GLY A 72 -12.19 2.67 13.00
CA GLY A 72 -13.03 2.53 14.18
C GLY A 72 -14.38 1.83 13.93
N GLN A 73 -14.34 0.61 13.39
CA GLN A 73 -15.49 -0.27 13.17
C GLN A 73 -15.18 -1.67 13.73
N ASP A 74 -16.13 -2.31 14.36
CA ASP A 74 -15.92 -3.63 14.99
C ASP A 74 -15.53 -4.73 13.98
N ASN A 75 -15.98 -4.61 12.74
CA ASN A 75 -15.74 -5.56 11.65
C ASN A 75 -14.70 -5.08 10.62
N ALA A 76 -13.92 -4.05 10.94
CA ALA A 76 -12.95 -3.49 10.02
C ALA A 76 -11.68 -4.34 9.91
N ALA A 77 -11.28 -5.03 10.97
CA ALA A 77 -10.03 -5.78 11.01
C ALA A 77 -10.07 -7.05 10.14
N PHE A 78 -8.94 -7.39 9.56
CA PHE A 78 -8.74 -8.61 8.79
C PHE A 78 -8.70 -9.84 9.72
N ASP A 79 -7.99 -9.71 10.85
CA ASP A 79 -7.91 -10.71 11.91
C ASP A 79 -7.75 -10.05 13.29
N GLU A 80 -7.69 -10.88 14.33
CA GLU A 80 -7.55 -10.43 15.74
C GLU A 80 -6.20 -9.79 16.06
N ASN A 81 -5.19 -9.97 15.21
CA ASN A 81 -3.83 -9.45 15.35
C ASN A 81 -3.55 -8.24 14.43
N GLU A 82 -4.56 -7.80 13.67
CA GLU A 82 -4.44 -6.55 12.90
C GLU A 82 -4.55 -5.34 13.84
N PRO A 83 -3.59 -4.41 13.78
CA PRO A 83 -3.62 -3.24 14.66
C PRO A 83 -4.78 -2.32 14.30
N ARG A 84 -5.40 -1.73 15.34
CA ARG A 84 -6.44 -0.71 15.19
C ARG A 84 -5.82 0.68 15.10
N PHE A 85 -6.53 1.59 14.43
CA PHE A 85 -6.18 3.01 14.39
C PHE A 85 -7.20 3.89 15.11
N HIS A 86 -7.57 3.50 16.32
CA HIS A 86 -8.49 4.23 17.19
C HIS A 86 -8.28 3.87 18.67
N GLY A 87 -8.89 4.64 19.56
CA GLY A 87 -8.88 4.35 21.00
C GLY A 87 -7.47 4.29 21.60
N ALA A 88 -7.21 3.30 22.44
CA ALA A 88 -5.94 3.13 23.15
C ALA A 88 -4.74 2.83 22.22
N ALA A 89 -4.99 2.28 21.03
CA ALA A 89 -3.93 1.98 20.05
C ALA A 89 -3.18 3.23 19.58
N LEU A 90 -3.84 4.39 19.57
CA LEU A 90 -3.25 5.66 19.09
C LEU A 90 -2.00 6.07 19.87
N ALA A 91 -1.88 5.72 21.14
CA ALA A 91 -0.71 6.05 21.95
C ALA A 91 0.57 5.37 21.43
N THR A 92 0.48 4.10 21.00
CA THR A 92 1.63 3.40 20.39
C THR A 92 1.95 3.94 19.00
N TRP A 93 0.93 4.27 18.21
CA TRP A 93 1.10 4.89 16.90
C TRP A 93 1.77 6.27 16.97
N GLN A 94 1.40 7.10 17.95
CA GLN A 94 2.08 8.38 18.18
C GLN A 94 3.57 8.18 18.46
N LYS A 95 3.93 7.26 19.36
CA LYS A 95 5.34 6.91 19.65
C LYS A 95 6.07 6.40 18.42
N ALA A 96 5.40 5.67 17.53
CA ALA A 96 5.99 5.18 16.30
C ALA A 96 6.33 6.34 15.34
N ALA A 97 5.40 7.30 15.15
CA ALA A 97 5.65 8.49 14.35
C ALA A 97 6.80 9.35 14.93
N GLU A 98 6.79 9.61 16.24
CA GLU A 98 7.85 10.33 16.94
C GLU A 98 9.22 9.65 16.76
N ALA A 99 9.28 8.33 16.85
CA ALA A 99 10.52 7.57 16.70
C ALA A 99 11.07 7.63 15.26
N VAL A 100 10.19 7.58 14.25
CA VAL A 100 10.56 7.75 12.83
C VAL A 100 11.04 9.17 12.54
N HIS A 101 10.36 10.19 13.07
CA HIS A 101 10.76 11.60 12.95
C HIS A 101 12.12 11.84 13.58
N GLY A 102 12.37 11.30 14.78
CA GLY A 102 13.66 11.39 15.46
C GLY A 102 14.82 10.78 14.67
N ALA A 103 14.53 9.87 13.73
CA ALA A 103 15.48 9.26 12.80
C ALA A 103 15.52 9.94 11.42
N GLY A 104 14.81 11.07 11.23
CA GLY A 104 14.80 11.84 9.98
C GLY A 104 13.84 11.35 8.90
N GLY A 105 13.08 10.27 9.15
CA GLY A 105 12.05 9.74 8.24
C GLY A 105 10.71 10.45 8.37
N ARG A 106 9.74 10.01 7.53
CA ARG A 106 8.32 10.42 7.57
C ARG A 106 7.45 9.18 7.68
N MET A 107 6.24 9.33 8.25
CA MET A 107 5.37 8.19 8.49
C MET A 107 3.90 8.47 8.16
N MET A 108 3.25 7.49 7.53
CA MET A 108 1.81 7.46 7.27
C MET A 108 1.21 6.17 7.81
N PRO A 109 0.02 6.18 8.44
CA PRO A 109 -0.72 4.95 8.72
C PRO A 109 -1.45 4.52 7.44
N GLN A 110 -1.52 3.21 7.17
CA GLN A 110 -2.44 2.68 6.17
C GLN A 110 -3.79 2.38 6.84
N LEU A 111 -4.78 3.23 6.58
CA LEU A 111 -6.15 3.07 7.09
C LEU A 111 -6.89 2.03 6.25
N ALA A 112 -7.49 1.04 6.89
CA ALA A 112 -8.07 -0.11 6.22
C ALA A 112 -9.41 -0.55 6.82
N HIS A 113 -10.21 -1.21 5.98
CA HIS A 113 -11.37 -2.00 6.36
C HIS A 113 -11.36 -3.27 5.50
N ALA A 114 -11.22 -4.44 6.13
CA ALA A 114 -11.05 -5.70 5.42
C ALA A 114 -12.30 -6.13 4.62
N GLY A 115 -13.47 -5.61 4.97
CA GLY A 115 -14.71 -6.02 4.32
C GLY A 115 -14.99 -7.51 4.55
N LEU A 116 -15.40 -8.19 3.49
CA LEU A 116 -15.64 -9.64 3.53
C LEU A 116 -14.34 -10.48 3.56
N GLN A 117 -13.17 -9.86 3.36
CA GLN A 117 -11.90 -10.58 3.34
C GLN A 117 -11.48 -11.09 4.73
N GLY A 118 -11.94 -10.43 5.79
CA GLY A 118 -11.70 -10.86 7.18
C GLY A 118 -12.49 -12.10 7.62
N ILE A 119 -13.57 -12.47 6.92
CA ILE A 119 -14.45 -13.59 7.33
C ILE A 119 -13.71 -14.92 7.46
N ALA A 120 -12.77 -15.19 6.57
CA ALA A 120 -12.02 -16.45 6.57
C ALA A 120 -11.08 -16.59 7.78
N GLN A 121 -10.77 -15.49 8.46
CA GLN A 121 -9.77 -15.40 9.52
C GLN A 121 -10.38 -15.24 10.91
N VAL A 122 -11.65 -14.83 11.01
CA VAL A 122 -12.30 -14.49 12.30
C VAL A 122 -13.49 -15.41 12.53
N PRO A 123 -13.51 -16.17 13.64
CA PRO A 123 -14.65 -17.04 13.96
C PRO A 123 -15.93 -16.21 14.28
N PRO A 124 -17.13 -16.79 14.07
CA PRO A 124 -18.37 -16.14 14.45
C PRO A 124 -18.33 -15.65 15.93
N PRO A 125 -18.90 -14.48 16.27
CA PRO A 125 -19.98 -13.78 15.57
C PRO A 125 -19.52 -12.70 14.57
N TRP A 126 -18.23 -12.51 14.34
CA TRP A 126 -17.70 -11.51 13.41
C TRP A 126 -18.21 -11.79 11.99
N ARG A 127 -18.93 -10.82 11.44
CA ARG A 127 -19.36 -10.85 10.06
C ARG A 127 -18.73 -9.68 9.34
N GLY A 128 -17.89 -9.94 8.36
CA GLY A 128 -17.47 -8.93 7.42
C GLY A 128 -18.68 -8.33 6.71
N ILE A 129 -18.55 -7.13 6.24
CA ILE A 129 -19.54 -6.42 5.42
C ILE A 129 -18.98 -6.18 4.03
N GLY A 130 -19.86 -6.10 3.04
CA GLY A 130 -19.44 -5.85 1.66
C GLY A 130 -20.56 -5.26 0.82
N PRO A 131 -20.26 -4.72 -0.37
CA PRO A 131 -21.24 -4.00 -1.17
C PRO A 131 -22.49 -4.83 -1.46
N SER A 132 -22.33 -6.11 -1.77
CA SER A 132 -23.42 -7.01 -2.14
C SER A 132 -23.43 -8.33 -1.36
N GLY A 133 -22.64 -8.41 -0.26
CA GLY A 133 -22.51 -9.64 0.51
C GLY A 133 -21.81 -10.79 -0.25
N ILE A 134 -21.19 -10.52 -1.40
CA ILE A 134 -20.55 -11.52 -2.26
C ILE A 134 -19.08 -11.61 -1.88
N TRP A 135 -18.64 -12.82 -1.52
CA TRP A 135 -17.26 -13.17 -1.25
C TRP A 135 -16.71 -14.13 -2.30
N LEU A 136 -15.45 -13.95 -2.62
CA LEU A 136 -14.67 -14.83 -3.48
C LEU A 136 -13.60 -15.47 -2.61
N ALA A 137 -13.86 -16.66 -2.10
CA ALA A 137 -12.89 -17.40 -1.30
C ALA A 137 -11.62 -17.66 -2.13
N GLY A 138 -10.46 -17.60 -1.45
CA GLY A 138 -9.15 -17.54 -2.07
C GLY A 138 -8.93 -18.46 -3.26
N ALA A 139 -8.52 -17.89 -4.36
CA ALA A 139 -7.92 -18.63 -5.43
C ALA A 139 -6.51 -19.02 -4.99
N GLU A 140 -6.26 -20.30 -4.86
CA GLU A 140 -4.89 -20.77 -4.97
C GLU A 140 -4.45 -20.48 -6.40
N VAL A 141 -3.28 -19.96 -6.51
CA VAL A 141 -2.69 -19.59 -7.75
C VAL A 141 -2.57 -20.77 -8.72
N GLY A 142 -2.96 -20.51 -9.96
CA GLY A 142 -3.05 -21.53 -11.01
C GLY A 142 -4.36 -22.34 -10.96
N ARG A 143 -5.26 -22.05 -10.03
CA ARG A 143 -6.61 -22.57 -10.01
C ARG A 143 -7.61 -21.51 -10.49
N PRO A 144 -8.71 -21.91 -11.12
CA PRO A 144 -9.79 -20.97 -11.44
C PRO A 144 -10.24 -20.25 -10.16
N PRO A 145 -10.73 -19.00 -10.28
CA PRO A 145 -11.26 -18.26 -9.15
C PRO A 145 -12.27 -19.14 -8.42
N ALA A 146 -12.19 -19.15 -7.10
CA ALA A 146 -13.14 -19.89 -6.28
C ALA A 146 -14.58 -19.44 -6.58
N PRO A 147 -15.57 -20.34 -6.44
CA PRO A 147 -16.96 -19.99 -6.67
C PRO A 147 -17.37 -18.85 -5.74
N GLU A 148 -18.17 -17.95 -6.29
CA GLU A 148 -18.78 -16.86 -5.51
C GLU A 148 -19.66 -17.45 -4.41
N ARG A 149 -19.54 -16.88 -3.20
CA ARG A 149 -20.40 -17.21 -2.06
C ARG A 149 -21.13 -15.96 -1.62
N ILE A 150 -22.39 -16.10 -1.25
CA ILE A 150 -23.14 -15.06 -0.56
C ILE A 150 -22.93 -15.32 0.92
N GLU A 151 -22.20 -14.40 1.59
CA GLU A 151 -21.84 -14.50 3.00
C GLU A 151 -22.72 -13.62 3.92
N GLY A 152 -23.55 -12.78 3.30
CA GLY A 152 -24.46 -11.91 4.06
C GLY A 152 -25.31 -11.01 3.16
N PRO A 153 -26.10 -10.13 3.76
CA PRO A 153 -26.82 -9.10 3.00
C PRO A 153 -25.86 -8.06 2.43
N PRO A 154 -26.28 -7.33 1.39
CA PRO A 154 -25.61 -6.11 0.98
C PRO A 154 -25.52 -5.10 2.15
N MET A 155 -24.44 -4.32 2.19
CA MET A 155 -24.33 -3.19 3.12
C MET A 155 -25.55 -2.25 2.96
N THR A 156 -26.10 -1.83 4.08
CA THR A 156 -27.09 -0.75 4.12
C THR A 156 -26.41 0.61 3.87
N LEU A 157 -27.20 1.62 3.49
CA LEU A 157 -26.67 2.99 3.36
C LEU A 157 -26.12 3.52 4.70
N ALA A 158 -26.75 3.16 5.82
CA ALA A 158 -26.26 3.56 7.14
C ALA A 158 -24.90 2.93 7.49
N GLU A 159 -24.65 1.69 7.09
CA GLU A 159 -23.33 1.06 7.25
C GLU A 159 -22.28 1.72 6.34
N ILE A 160 -22.65 2.10 5.12
CA ILE A 160 -21.79 2.85 4.21
C ILE A 160 -21.38 4.19 4.85
N ASP A 161 -22.36 4.96 5.34
CA ASP A 161 -22.13 6.25 6.01
C ASP A 161 -21.24 6.10 7.24
N ALA A 162 -21.46 5.04 8.04
CA ALA A 162 -20.67 4.75 9.23
C ALA A 162 -19.21 4.41 8.90
N VAL A 163 -18.96 3.69 7.83
CA VAL A 163 -17.59 3.40 7.35
C VAL A 163 -16.90 4.66 6.86
N ILE A 164 -17.58 5.49 6.07
CA ILE A 164 -17.05 6.78 5.60
C ILE A 164 -16.65 7.67 6.80
N ALA A 165 -17.51 7.75 7.82
CA ALA A 165 -17.22 8.49 9.05
C ALA A 165 -16.00 7.93 9.79
N ALA A 166 -15.87 6.61 9.89
CA ALA A 166 -14.75 5.95 10.57
C ALA A 166 -13.39 6.24 9.91
N PHE A 167 -13.33 6.27 8.56
CA PHE A 167 -12.12 6.68 7.85
C PHE A 167 -11.79 8.16 8.10
N ALA A 168 -12.77 9.05 8.09
CA ALA A 168 -12.56 10.47 8.38
C ALA A 168 -12.06 10.71 9.82
N GLU A 169 -12.61 9.99 10.81
CA GLU A 169 -12.17 10.06 12.20
C GLU A 169 -10.73 9.54 12.36
N ALA A 170 -10.38 8.44 11.69
CA ALA A 170 -9.03 7.90 11.69
C ALA A 170 -8.03 8.87 11.03
N ALA A 171 -8.42 9.51 9.93
CA ALA A 171 -7.60 10.53 9.27
C ALA A 171 -7.36 11.75 10.19
N ALA A 172 -8.40 12.25 10.85
CA ALA A 172 -8.27 13.33 11.84
C ALA A 172 -7.38 12.92 13.02
N ALA A 173 -7.48 11.67 13.47
CA ALA A 173 -6.62 11.14 14.54
C ALA A 173 -5.15 11.09 14.08
N ALA A 174 -4.86 10.64 12.86
CA ALA A 174 -3.51 10.60 12.30
C ALA A 174 -2.85 11.99 12.32
N ARG A 175 -3.56 13.01 11.82
CA ARG A 175 -3.09 14.40 11.86
C ARG A 175 -2.83 14.88 13.29
N ARG A 176 -3.75 14.59 14.21
CA ARG A 176 -3.68 15.03 15.61
C ARG A 176 -2.49 14.43 16.35
N ILE A 177 -2.13 13.16 16.09
CA ILE A 177 -1.01 12.48 16.77
C ILE A 177 0.31 12.61 16.02
N GLY A 178 0.37 13.44 14.98
CA GLY A 178 1.62 13.88 14.35
C GLY A 178 2.13 13.04 13.19
N PHE A 179 1.28 12.29 12.50
CA PHE A 179 1.65 11.67 11.22
C PHE A 179 1.82 12.71 10.11
N ASP A 180 2.59 12.38 9.07
CA ASP A 180 2.88 13.27 7.94
C ASP A 180 1.86 13.17 6.79
N GLY A 181 0.90 12.30 6.89
CA GLY A 181 -0.17 12.03 5.95
C GLY A 181 -0.91 10.75 6.32
N ILE A 182 -1.81 10.29 5.46
CA ILE A 182 -2.46 8.99 5.56
C ILE A 182 -2.37 8.24 4.24
N GLU A 183 -2.44 6.92 4.31
CA GLU A 183 -2.76 6.08 3.15
C GLU A 183 -4.09 5.38 3.37
N ILE A 184 -4.98 5.45 2.37
CA ILE A 184 -6.26 4.73 2.34
C ILE A 184 -6.06 3.43 1.58
N HIS A 185 -6.43 2.29 2.18
CA HIS A 185 -6.28 0.98 1.55
C HIS A 185 -7.43 0.69 0.58
N GLY A 186 -7.27 1.04 -0.70
CA GLY A 186 -8.21 0.81 -1.79
C GLY A 186 -7.84 -0.35 -2.72
N ALA A 187 -7.16 -1.38 -2.21
CA ALA A 187 -6.56 -2.45 -3.03
C ALA A 187 -6.83 -3.86 -2.47
N HIS A 188 -6.39 -4.89 -3.19
CA HIS A 188 -6.21 -6.27 -2.76
C HIS A 188 -7.48 -7.03 -2.35
N GLY A 189 -8.67 -6.53 -2.68
CA GLY A 189 -9.94 -7.14 -2.29
C GLY A 189 -10.46 -6.68 -0.93
N PHE A 190 -9.87 -5.64 -0.31
CA PHE A 190 -10.40 -4.99 0.89
C PHE A 190 -11.67 -4.21 0.56
N LEU A 191 -12.39 -3.69 1.55
CA LEU A 191 -13.74 -3.17 1.37
C LEU A 191 -13.88 -2.15 0.23
N ILE A 192 -12.99 -1.16 0.14
CA ILE A 192 -13.01 -0.17 -0.95
C ILE A 192 -12.85 -0.84 -2.31
N ASP A 193 -11.91 -1.76 -2.43
CA ASP A 193 -11.69 -2.52 -3.66
C ASP A 193 -12.89 -3.44 -4.01
N GLN A 194 -13.62 -3.95 -3.00
CA GLN A 194 -14.86 -4.71 -3.22
C GLN A 194 -15.96 -3.83 -3.85
N PHE A 195 -16.01 -2.54 -3.52
CA PHE A 195 -16.92 -1.60 -4.18
C PHE A 195 -16.50 -1.29 -5.62
N LEU A 196 -15.21 -1.17 -5.89
CA LEU A 196 -14.68 -0.92 -7.23
C LEU A 196 -14.87 -2.11 -8.18
N TRP A 197 -14.88 -3.35 -7.67
CA TRP A 197 -14.89 -4.55 -8.49
C TRP A 197 -16.29 -5.04 -8.82
N HIS A 198 -16.62 -5.10 -10.11
CA HIS A 198 -17.95 -5.51 -10.60
C HIS A 198 -18.39 -6.93 -10.15
N ARG A 199 -17.44 -7.82 -9.80
CA ARG A 199 -17.77 -9.16 -9.31
C ARG A 199 -18.31 -9.15 -7.88
N THR A 200 -17.87 -8.23 -7.05
CA THR A 200 -18.28 -8.10 -5.65
C THR A 200 -19.29 -6.98 -5.42
N ASN A 201 -19.37 -6.00 -6.33
CA ASN A 201 -20.37 -4.92 -6.27
C ASN A 201 -21.44 -5.12 -7.37
N ARG A 202 -22.57 -5.68 -6.96
CA ARG A 202 -23.76 -5.90 -7.80
C ARG A 202 -24.98 -5.17 -7.22
N ARG A 203 -24.72 -4.01 -6.61
CA ARG A 203 -25.79 -3.16 -6.09
C ARG A 203 -26.59 -2.55 -7.24
N ASP A 204 -27.89 -2.31 -6.96
CA ASP A 204 -28.84 -1.66 -7.88
C ASP A 204 -29.11 -0.19 -7.52
N ASP A 205 -28.36 0.35 -6.53
CA ASP A 205 -28.42 1.74 -6.08
C ASP A 205 -27.27 2.59 -6.69
N ALA A 206 -27.14 3.82 -6.19
CA ALA A 206 -26.12 4.76 -6.65
C ALA A 206 -24.68 4.25 -6.50
N TYR A 207 -24.40 3.38 -5.53
CA TYR A 207 -23.08 2.77 -5.33
C TYR A 207 -22.80 1.59 -6.26
N GLY A 208 -23.81 1.01 -6.87
CA GLY A 208 -23.68 0.03 -7.93
C GLY A 208 -23.60 0.68 -9.31
N ALA A 209 -24.36 1.76 -9.53
CA ALA A 209 -24.35 2.55 -10.76
C ALA A 209 -23.00 3.28 -10.96
N ASP A 210 -22.44 3.82 -9.87
CA ASP A 210 -21.11 4.43 -9.82
C ASP A 210 -20.24 3.72 -8.77
N ARG A 211 -19.44 2.76 -9.21
CA ARG A 211 -18.59 1.95 -8.32
C ARG A 211 -17.45 2.72 -7.67
N VAL A 212 -17.07 3.88 -8.21
CA VAL A 212 -16.01 4.72 -7.64
C VAL A 212 -16.53 5.57 -6.50
N ARG A 213 -17.84 5.81 -6.45
CA ARG A 213 -18.50 6.72 -5.51
C ARG A 213 -18.10 6.48 -4.05
N PHE A 214 -18.12 5.23 -3.58
CA PHE A 214 -17.78 4.93 -2.19
C PHE A 214 -16.34 5.33 -1.84
N ALA A 215 -15.39 5.00 -2.69
CA ALA A 215 -13.99 5.39 -2.52
C ALA A 215 -13.81 6.91 -2.56
N ALA A 216 -14.47 7.59 -3.50
CA ALA A 216 -14.41 9.05 -3.63
C ALA A 216 -15.02 9.76 -2.40
N GLU A 217 -16.14 9.27 -1.87
CA GLU A 217 -16.77 9.82 -0.66
C GLU A 217 -15.87 9.63 0.58
N ILE A 218 -15.18 8.47 0.73
CA ILE A 218 -14.18 8.28 1.79
C ILE A 218 -13.03 9.28 1.66
N VAL A 219 -12.47 9.42 0.45
CA VAL A 219 -11.37 10.38 0.20
C VAL A 219 -11.81 11.79 0.53
N ALA A 220 -12.98 12.22 0.04
CA ALA A 220 -13.52 13.55 0.29
C ALA A 220 -13.78 13.81 1.78
N ALA A 221 -14.30 12.82 2.51
CA ALA A 221 -14.51 12.91 3.96
C ALA A 221 -13.18 13.00 4.73
N CYS A 222 -12.17 12.22 4.36
CA CYS A 222 -10.83 12.32 4.91
C CYS A 222 -10.21 13.70 4.59
N ARG A 223 -10.32 14.17 3.34
CA ARG A 223 -9.81 15.51 2.93
C ARG A 223 -10.46 16.62 3.75
N LYS A 224 -11.76 16.56 3.96
CA LYS A 224 -12.48 17.52 4.81
C LYS A 224 -11.96 17.48 6.26
N ALA A 225 -11.65 16.30 6.78
CA ALA A 225 -11.20 16.11 8.15
C ALA A 225 -9.75 16.60 8.38
N VAL A 226 -8.88 16.45 7.37
CA VAL A 226 -7.45 16.78 7.51
C VAL A 226 -7.04 18.11 6.84
N GLY A 227 -7.94 18.77 6.08
CA GLY A 227 -7.64 20.02 5.36
C GLY A 227 -6.80 19.82 4.09
N PRO A 228 -6.48 20.91 3.38
CA PRO A 228 -5.93 20.84 2.02
C PRO A 228 -4.47 20.39 1.94
N ASP A 229 -3.66 20.66 2.97
CA ASP A 229 -2.20 20.50 2.92
C ASP A 229 -1.70 19.14 3.46
N PHE A 230 -2.57 18.39 4.14
CA PHE A 230 -2.20 17.08 4.71
C PHE A 230 -2.31 15.99 3.66
N PRO A 231 -1.21 15.31 3.27
CA PRO A 231 -1.22 14.37 2.17
C PRO A 231 -2.13 13.16 2.38
N ILE A 232 -2.89 12.82 1.34
CA ILE A 232 -3.70 11.61 1.26
C ILE A 232 -3.16 10.73 0.13
N ALA A 233 -2.59 9.58 0.49
CA ALA A 233 -2.28 8.51 -0.44
C ALA A 233 -3.45 7.54 -0.57
N LEU A 234 -3.62 6.95 -1.74
CA LEU A 234 -4.55 5.85 -1.98
C LEU A 234 -3.77 4.65 -2.53
N ARG A 235 -3.82 3.53 -1.82
CA ARG A 235 -3.26 2.29 -2.35
C ARG A 235 -4.24 1.68 -3.36
N PHE A 236 -3.71 1.37 -4.54
CA PHE A 236 -4.48 0.84 -5.66
C PHE A 236 -3.80 -0.41 -6.25
N SER A 237 -4.59 -1.40 -6.65
CA SER A 237 -4.12 -2.60 -7.36
C SER A 237 -5.13 -3.07 -8.38
N GLN A 238 -4.66 -3.66 -9.47
CA GLN A 238 -5.52 -4.40 -10.38
C GLN A 238 -5.95 -5.73 -9.76
N PHE A 239 -4.98 -6.50 -9.25
CA PHE A 239 -5.20 -7.84 -8.70
C PHE A 239 -5.83 -7.81 -7.30
N LYS A 240 -6.43 -8.94 -6.93
CA LYS A 240 -6.96 -9.22 -5.59
C LYS A 240 -6.12 -10.32 -4.92
N MET A 241 -6.07 -10.35 -3.59
CA MET A 241 -5.43 -11.46 -2.88
C MET A 241 -6.10 -12.79 -3.19
N THR A 242 -7.39 -12.76 -3.48
CA THR A 242 -8.21 -13.93 -3.85
C THR A 242 -8.20 -14.24 -5.35
N ASP A 243 -7.72 -13.32 -6.20
CA ASP A 243 -7.65 -13.49 -7.65
C ASP A 243 -6.53 -12.61 -8.23
N TYR A 244 -5.38 -13.23 -8.44
CA TYR A 244 -4.20 -12.51 -8.98
C TYR A 244 -4.30 -12.18 -10.47
N ALA A 245 -5.25 -12.76 -11.19
CA ALA A 245 -5.53 -12.45 -12.58
C ALA A 245 -6.61 -11.36 -12.75
N ALA A 246 -7.27 -10.97 -11.65
CA ALA A 246 -8.30 -9.94 -11.69
C ALA A 246 -7.75 -8.61 -12.19
N LYS A 247 -8.60 -7.90 -12.92
CA LYS A 247 -8.38 -6.52 -13.32
C LYS A 247 -9.61 -5.68 -12.99
N LEU A 248 -9.36 -4.45 -12.56
CA LEU A 248 -10.37 -3.40 -12.43
C LEU A 248 -10.56 -2.64 -13.74
N ALA A 249 -9.46 -2.48 -14.49
CA ALA A 249 -9.40 -1.76 -15.75
C ALA A 249 -8.68 -2.63 -16.80
N GLU A 250 -9.33 -2.86 -17.94
CA GLU A 250 -8.76 -3.60 -19.08
C GLU A 250 -8.11 -2.66 -20.11
N SER A 251 -8.39 -1.37 -20.04
CA SER A 251 -7.88 -0.34 -20.93
C SER A 251 -7.48 0.93 -20.17
N PRO A 252 -6.67 1.82 -20.79
CA PRO A 252 -6.39 3.14 -20.23
C PRO A 252 -7.64 3.96 -19.92
N ALA A 253 -8.69 3.88 -20.76
CA ALA A 253 -9.95 4.58 -20.54
C ALA A 253 -10.71 4.04 -19.31
N ASP A 254 -10.71 2.73 -19.09
CA ASP A 254 -11.29 2.14 -17.88
C ASP A 254 -10.52 2.61 -16.64
N LEU A 255 -9.18 2.68 -16.72
CA LEU A 255 -8.35 3.16 -15.63
C LEU A 255 -8.61 4.63 -15.32
N GLU A 256 -8.73 5.47 -16.36
CA GLU A 256 -9.06 6.89 -16.24
C GLU A 256 -10.39 7.09 -15.52
N ALA A 257 -11.43 6.33 -15.89
CA ALA A 257 -12.74 6.37 -15.24
C ALA A 257 -12.71 6.00 -13.74
N LEU A 258 -11.70 5.24 -13.30
CA LEU A 258 -11.50 4.91 -11.88
C LEU A 258 -10.68 5.96 -11.14
N VAL A 259 -9.54 6.42 -11.71
CA VAL A 259 -8.56 7.18 -10.94
C VAL A 259 -8.77 8.70 -10.98
N VAL A 260 -9.40 9.23 -12.04
CA VAL A 260 -9.69 10.67 -12.12
C VAL A 260 -10.67 11.11 -11.03
N PRO A 261 -11.82 10.45 -10.81
CA PRO A 261 -12.72 10.84 -9.73
C PRO A 261 -12.08 10.76 -8.34
N LEU A 262 -11.14 9.83 -8.13
CA LEU A 262 -10.40 9.72 -6.86
C LEU A 262 -9.40 10.87 -6.70
N ALA A 263 -8.70 11.25 -7.76
CA ALA A 263 -7.81 12.41 -7.75
C ALA A 263 -8.58 13.72 -7.49
N ASP A 264 -9.76 13.87 -8.10
CA ASP A 264 -10.65 15.02 -7.91
C ASP A 264 -11.25 15.08 -6.50
N ALA A 265 -11.53 13.91 -5.90
CA ALA A 265 -11.98 13.82 -4.52
C ALA A 265 -10.91 14.22 -3.50
N GLY A 266 -9.63 14.27 -3.89
CA GLY A 266 -8.55 14.79 -3.05
C GLY A 266 -7.39 13.83 -2.80
N VAL A 267 -7.20 12.78 -3.60
CA VAL A 267 -5.98 11.96 -3.56
C VAL A 267 -4.80 12.79 -4.09
N ASP A 268 -3.74 12.89 -3.30
CA ASP A 268 -2.49 13.56 -3.68
C ASP A 268 -1.48 12.61 -4.31
N MET A 269 -1.55 11.34 -3.92
CA MET A 269 -0.58 10.31 -4.32
C MET A 269 -1.24 8.94 -4.44
N PHE A 270 -0.91 8.17 -5.49
CA PHE A 270 -1.34 6.78 -5.63
C PHE A 270 -0.21 5.82 -5.32
N ASP A 271 -0.38 4.94 -4.33
CA ASP A 271 0.51 3.80 -4.10
C ASP A 271 0.06 2.61 -4.93
N CYS A 272 0.77 2.37 -6.03
CA CYS A 272 0.43 1.34 -6.99
C CYS A 272 1.07 0.02 -6.58
N SER A 273 0.25 -0.89 -6.05
CA SER A 273 0.69 -2.24 -5.73
C SER A 273 0.85 -3.05 -7.00
N LEU A 274 2.09 -3.23 -7.41
CA LEU A 274 2.49 -4.04 -8.55
C LEU A 274 3.11 -5.35 -8.02
N ARG A 275 2.97 -6.42 -8.79
CA ARG A 275 3.72 -7.64 -8.48
C ARG A 275 5.12 -7.62 -9.12
N ARG A 276 5.23 -6.93 -10.27
CA ARG A 276 6.43 -6.79 -11.07
C ARG A 276 6.43 -5.41 -11.71
N PHE A 277 7.16 -4.46 -11.14
CA PHE A 277 7.16 -3.06 -11.57
C PHE A 277 7.62 -2.86 -13.02
N TRP A 278 8.41 -3.79 -13.56
CA TRP A 278 8.93 -3.72 -14.94
C TRP A 278 7.94 -4.17 -16.01
N ARG A 279 6.79 -4.76 -15.63
CA ARG A 279 5.80 -5.19 -16.60
C ARG A 279 4.91 -4.02 -17.03
N PRO A 280 4.72 -3.83 -18.35
CA PRO A 280 3.71 -2.93 -18.87
C PRO A 280 2.30 -3.32 -18.39
N GLU A 281 1.46 -2.32 -18.10
CA GLU A 281 0.07 -2.55 -17.70
C GLU A 281 -0.81 -2.84 -18.91
N PHE A 282 -0.70 -2.05 -19.96
CA PHE A 282 -1.50 -2.19 -21.17
C PHE A 282 -0.61 -2.43 -22.41
N ALA A 283 -1.15 -3.16 -23.39
CA ALA A 283 -0.44 -3.41 -24.65
C ALA A 283 -0.13 -2.10 -25.42
N GLY A 284 0.99 -2.07 -26.10
CA GLY A 284 1.41 -0.91 -26.90
C GLY A 284 2.10 0.22 -26.11
N SER A 285 2.31 0.04 -24.80
CA SER A 285 3.03 1.00 -23.94
C SER A 285 4.05 0.29 -23.07
N GLY A 286 5.14 0.98 -22.70
CA GLY A 286 6.11 0.51 -21.70
C GLY A 286 5.74 0.88 -20.26
N LEU A 287 4.69 1.68 -20.05
CA LEU A 287 4.28 2.15 -18.72
C LEU A 287 3.64 1.02 -17.90
N ASN A 288 4.06 0.91 -16.66
CA ASN A 288 3.36 0.10 -15.65
C ASN A 288 2.15 0.86 -15.11
N LEU A 289 1.40 0.25 -14.17
CA LEU A 289 0.22 0.86 -13.58
C LEU A 289 0.52 2.23 -12.93
N ALA A 290 1.66 2.38 -12.22
CA ALA A 290 2.04 3.65 -11.62
C ALA A 290 2.30 4.73 -12.68
N GLY A 291 3.01 4.38 -13.76
CA GLY A 291 3.25 5.27 -14.88
C GLY A 291 1.96 5.71 -15.58
N TRP A 292 1.02 4.79 -15.76
CA TRP A 292 -0.28 5.12 -16.35
C TRP A 292 -1.11 6.04 -15.45
N ILE A 293 -1.19 5.76 -14.14
CA ILE A 293 -1.94 6.60 -13.19
C ILE A 293 -1.34 8.01 -13.15
N LYS A 294 -0.01 8.12 -13.13
CA LYS A 294 0.67 9.42 -13.19
C LYS A 294 0.37 10.16 -14.50
N HIS A 295 0.45 9.46 -15.64
CA HIS A 295 0.15 10.03 -16.94
C HIS A 295 -1.29 10.58 -17.02
N ILE A 296 -2.26 9.84 -16.49
CA ILE A 296 -3.68 10.19 -16.50
C ILE A 296 -3.98 11.33 -15.53
N THR A 297 -3.49 11.25 -14.29
CA THR A 297 -3.94 12.14 -13.21
C THR A 297 -2.99 13.30 -12.92
N GLY A 298 -1.74 13.22 -13.35
CA GLY A 298 -0.67 14.14 -12.96
C GLY A 298 -0.29 14.08 -11.48
N ARG A 299 -0.89 13.16 -10.69
CA ARG A 299 -0.59 13.00 -9.27
C ARG A 299 0.70 12.23 -9.07
N ALA A 300 1.34 12.43 -7.91
CA ALA A 300 2.50 11.63 -7.53
C ALA A 300 2.13 10.14 -7.45
N THR A 301 3.09 9.27 -7.80
CA THR A 301 2.86 7.82 -7.74
C THR A 301 4.03 7.08 -7.10
N ILE A 302 3.69 6.03 -6.36
CA ILE A 302 4.63 5.06 -5.79
C ILE A 302 4.52 3.77 -6.62
N ALA A 303 5.63 3.25 -7.10
CA ALA A 303 5.68 1.94 -7.75
C ALA A 303 6.22 0.90 -6.76
N GLY A 304 5.40 -0.10 -6.43
CA GLY A 304 5.80 -1.19 -5.54
C GLY A 304 5.68 -2.56 -6.20
N GLY A 305 6.74 -3.36 -6.17
CA GLY A 305 6.67 -4.74 -6.69
C GLY A 305 8.01 -5.29 -7.18
N GLY A 306 8.72 -5.99 -6.31
CA GLY A 306 9.93 -6.72 -6.65
C GLY A 306 11.22 -5.91 -6.68
N ILE A 307 11.21 -4.66 -6.28
CA ILE A 307 12.38 -3.79 -6.26
C ILE A 307 13.37 -4.26 -5.17
N GLY A 308 14.65 -4.34 -5.53
CA GLY A 308 15.72 -4.77 -4.63
C GLY A 308 15.77 -6.29 -4.36
N LEU A 309 15.03 -7.09 -5.13
CA LEU A 309 15.00 -8.55 -5.01
C LEU A 309 15.44 -9.24 -6.29
N ALA A 310 16.09 -10.40 -6.17
CA ALA A 310 16.45 -11.23 -7.29
C ALA A 310 15.22 -11.68 -8.10
N ALA A 311 15.36 -11.80 -9.41
CA ALA A 311 14.29 -12.21 -10.33
C ALA A 311 13.66 -13.55 -9.91
N THR A 312 14.47 -14.50 -9.44
CA THR A 312 14.02 -15.80 -8.93
C THR A 312 13.04 -15.69 -7.77
N ALA A 313 13.21 -14.69 -6.88
CA ALA A 313 12.26 -14.42 -5.79
C ALA A 313 10.88 -13.93 -6.29
N LEU A 314 10.79 -13.57 -7.56
CA LEU A 314 9.64 -12.94 -8.20
C LEU A 314 8.99 -13.85 -9.26
N GLU A 315 9.72 -14.86 -9.74
CA GLU A 315 9.23 -15.85 -10.72
C GLU A 315 8.32 -16.90 -10.09
N TYR A 316 8.48 -17.14 -8.79
CA TYR A 316 7.54 -17.98 -8.06
C TYR A 316 6.19 -17.26 -7.98
N GLY A 317 5.44 -17.37 -9.08
CA GLY A 317 4.07 -16.90 -9.15
C GLY A 317 3.29 -17.54 -8.03
N GLN A 318 2.67 -16.76 -7.21
CA GLN A 318 1.38 -17.09 -6.68
C GLN A 318 1.44 -18.03 -5.47
N GLY A 319 1.07 -17.55 -4.34
CA GLY A 319 1.04 -18.24 -3.09
C GLY A 319 1.77 -17.44 -2.02
N ASP A 320 2.15 -18.07 -0.97
CA ASP A 320 2.82 -17.47 0.18
C ASP A 320 4.17 -16.82 -0.22
N VAL A 321 4.10 -15.54 -0.59
CA VAL A 321 5.29 -14.75 -0.92
C VAL A 321 6.17 -14.46 0.31
N TYR A 322 5.62 -14.62 1.49
CA TYR A 322 6.33 -14.45 2.76
C TYR A 322 6.93 -15.74 3.30
N GLY A 323 6.45 -16.90 2.86
CA GLY A 323 6.98 -18.22 3.26
C GLY A 323 8.29 -18.61 2.58
N ARG A 324 8.92 -17.73 1.78
CA ARG A 324 10.12 -18.05 1.01
C ARG A 324 11.20 -17.02 1.20
N VAL A 325 12.46 -17.47 1.21
CA VAL A 325 13.65 -16.60 1.17
C VAL A 325 13.61 -15.75 -0.09
N ALA A 326 13.96 -14.47 0.04
CA ALA A 326 14.12 -13.58 -1.09
C ALA A 326 15.51 -12.93 -1.03
N GLU A 327 16.36 -13.34 -1.97
CA GLU A 327 17.71 -12.80 -2.09
C GLU A 327 17.68 -11.35 -2.58
N PRO A 328 18.55 -10.48 -2.07
CA PRO A 328 18.70 -9.12 -2.56
C PRO A 328 19.30 -9.11 -3.97
N SER A 329 18.99 -8.08 -4.74
CA SER A 329 19.58 -7.87 -6.06
C SER A 329 19.50 -6.41 -6.46
N ASP A 330 20.51 -5.96 -7.17
CA ASP A 330 20.59 -4.64 -7.82
C ASP A 330 20.13 -4.67 -9.30
N HIS A 331 19.83 -5.85 -9.82
CA HIS A 331 19.54 -6.09 -11.24
C HIS A 331 18.56 -5.10 -11.88
N TYR A 332 17.57 -4.63 -11.11
CA TYR A 332 16.55 -3.70 -11.59
C TYR A 332 16.79 -2.24 -11.17
N LEU A 333 17.84 -1.93 -10.42
CA LEU A 333 18.02 -0.58 -9.87
C LEU A 333 18.22 0.47 -10.96
N ASP A 334 18.92 0.14 -12.03
CA ASP A 334 19.15 1.06 -13.15
C ASP A 334 17.87 1.31 -13.96
N ASP A 335 17.01 0.29 -14.13
CA ASP A 335 15.67 0.48 -14.73
C ASP A 335 14.79 1.37 -13.84
N VAL A 336 14.82 1.18 -12.53
CA VAL A 336 14.10 2.03 -11.57
C VAL A 336 14.57 3.48 -11.64
N ARG A 337 15.90 3.70 -11.61
CA ARG A 337 16.51 5.03 -11.76
C ARG A 337 16.09 5.71 -13.06
N GLY A 338 16.24 4.99 -14.18
CA GLY A 338 15.84 5.51 -15.49
C GLY A 338 14.37 5.84 -15.60
N ARG A 339 13.46 5.09 -14.96
CA ARG A 339 12.03 5.38 -14.93
C ARG A 339 11.70 6.60 -14.08
N ILE A 340 12.35 6.79 -12.93
CA ILE A 340 12.23 8.01 -12.12
C ILE A 340 12.70 9.22 -12.90
N ASP A 341 13.87 9.14 -13.59
CA ASP A 341 14.42 10.23 -14.39
C ASP A 341 13.51 10.62 -15.56
N ARG A 342 12.84 9.63 -16.17
CA ARG A 342 11.84 9.89 -17.23
C ARG A 342 10.49 10.36 -16.67
N GLY A 343 10.34 10.44 -15.33
CA GLY A 343 9.11 10.86 -14.68
C GLY A 343 7.96 9.86 -14.81
N GLU A 344 8.25 8.57 -15.01
CA GLU A 344 7.21 7.54 -15.10
C GLU A 344 6.49 7.35 -13.76
N PHE A 345 7.22 7.43 -12.64
CA PHE A 345 6.69 7.47 -11.28
C PHE A 345 7.64 8.27 -10.37
N ASP A 346 7.21 8.59 -9.16
CA ASP A 346 7.96 9.50 -8.27
C ASP A 346 8.71 8.78 -7.15
N LEU A 347 8.14 7.70 -6.65
CA LEU A 347 8.60 6.97 -5.48
C LEU A 347 8.61 5.46 -5.75
N VAL A 348 9.40 4.74 -4.97
CA VAL A 348 9.47 3.28 -5.01
C VAL A 348 9.19 2.67 -3.65
N ALA A 349 8.32 1.67 -3.60
CA ALA A 349 8.00 0.97 -2.37
C ALA A 349 8.75 -0.36 -2.25
N LEU A 350 9.51 -0.50 -1.17
CA LEU A 350 10.25 -1.70 -0.82
C LEU A 350 9.50 -2.49 0.26
N GLY A 351 9.28 -3.76 0.01
CA GLY A 351 8.68 -4.69 0.98
C GLY A 351 9.74 -5.58 1.63
N ARG A 352 9.86 -6.81 1.14
CA ARG A 352 10.77 -7.83 1.70
C ARG A 352 12.23 -7.40 1.76
N SER A 353 12.67 -6.53 0.86
CA SER A 353 14.02 -5.95 0.92
C SER A 353 14.28 -5.21 2.24
N LEU A 354 13.29 -4.43 2.74
CA LEU A 354 13.39 -3.74 4.03
C LEU A 354 13.04 -4.62 5.24
N LEU A 355 12.37 -5.76 5.03
CA LEU A 355 12.21 -6.78 6.07
C LEU A 355 13.52 -7.53 6.29
N GLY A 356 14.25 -7.84 5.23
CA GLY A 356 15.55 -8.49 5.27
C GLY A 356 16.64 -7.58 5.81
N ASP A 357 16.66 -6.36 5.30
CA ASP A 357 17.70 -5.39 5.62
C ASP A 357 17.13 -3.98 5.88
N PRO A 358 16.94 -3.58 7.14
CA PRO A 358 16.49 -2.23 7.47
C PRO A 358 17.41 -1.11 6.95
N ALA A 359 18.70 -1.40 6.74
CA ALA A 359 19.70 -0.46 6.24
C ALA A 359 19.86 -0.51 4.71
N TRP A 360 18.97 -1.20 3.99
CA TRP A 360 19.02 -1.32 2.53
C TRP A 360 19.26 0.02 1.81
N PRO A 361 18.53 1.12 2.12
CA PRO A 361 18.76 2.40 1.44
C PRO A 361 20.18 2.95 1.64
N ALA A 362 20.69 2.91 2.86
CA ALA A 362 22.02 3.41 3.18
C ALA A 362 23.11 2.60 2.46
N LYS A 363 22.99 1.27 2.42
CA LYS A 363 23.92 0.38 1.74
C LYS A 363 23.91 0.59 0.22
N VAL A 364 22.73 0.68 -0.39
CA VAL A 364 22.59 0.97 -1.83
C VAL A 364 23.19 2.33 -2.18
N ARG A 365 22.96 3.35 -1.34
CA ARG A 365 23.56 4.68 -1.52
C ARG A 365 25.09 4.66 -1.46
N ALA A 366 25.65 3.78 -0.63
CA ALA A 366 27.08 3.58 -0.50
C ALA A 366 27.70 2.67 -1.59
N GLY A 367 26.87 2.04 -2.43
CA GLY A 367 27.31 1.02 -3.39
C GLY A 367 27.70 -0.32 -2.76
N ASP A 368 27.34 -0.53 -1.48
CA ASP A 368 27.66 -1.73 -0.71
C ASP A 368 26.56 -2.81 -0.89
N HIS A 369 26.45 -3.30 -2.12
CA HIS A 369 25.43 -4.28 -2.49
C HIS A 369 25.73 -5.67 -1.93
N GLU A 370 27.00 -5.99 -1.70
CA GLU A 370 27.44 -7.30 -1.19
C GLU A 370 27.04 -7.55 0.27
N SER A 371 26.87 -6.49 1.06
CA SER A 371 26.47 -6.58 2.46
C SER A 371 24.96 -6.67 2.67
N LEU A 372 24.16 -6.56 1.61
CA LEU A 372 22.69 -6.63 1.70
C LEU A 372 22.24 -7.99 2.25
N GLN A 373 21.28 -7.94 3.19
CA GLN A 373 20.77 -9.15 3.83
C GLN A 373 19.51 -9.64 3.13
N PRO A 374 19.38 -10.96 2.93
CA PRO A 374 18.19 -11.55 2.35
C PRO A 374 16.99 -11.48 3.30
N TYR A 375 15.80 -11.41 2.72
CA TYR A 375 14.58 -11.70 3.48
C TYR A 375 14.49 -13.20 3.76
N ARG A 376 14.21 -13.52 5.01
CA ARG A 376 13.93 -14.89 5.49
C ARG A 376 12.58 -14.91 6.22
N PRO A 377 11.76 -15.95 6.02
CA PRO A 377 10.44 -16.06 6.67
C PRO A 377 10.49 -15.95 8.20
N GLU A 378 11.57 -16.41 8.81
CA GLU A 378 11.77 -16.38 10.26
C GLU A 378 11.79 -14.95 10.83
N LEU A 379 12.10 -13.96 9.99
CA LEU A 379 12.07 -12.52 10.39
C LEU A 379 10.66 -12.04 10.75
N LEU A 380 9.62 -12.72 10.28
CA LEU A 380 8.23 -12.43 10.66
C LEU A 380 7.88 -12.89 12.07
N ALA A 381 8.70 -13.75 12.70
CA ALA A 381 8.47 -14.19 14.07
C ALA A 381 8.63 -13.05 15.09
N GLY A 382 9.37 -12.00 14.75
CA GLY A 382 9.62 -10.82 15.58
C GLY A 382 9.43 -9.50 14.82
N LEU A 383 9.71 -8.40 15.53
CA LEU A 383 9.80 -7.04 14.99
C LEU A 383 11.28 -6.63 14.91
N ASN A 384 12.00 -7.24 13.95
CA ASN A 384 13.43 -7.01 13.74
C ASN A 384 13.72 -5.77 12.91
#